data_920dbd202f427b14e5baefe0b0941ac8
#
_entry.id   920dbd202f427b14e5baefe0b0941ac8
#
_cell.length_a   1.000
_cell.length_b   1.000
_cell.length_c   1.000
_cell.angle_alpha   90.00
_cell.angle_beta   90.00
_cell.angle_gamma   90.00
#
_symmetry.space_group_name_H-M   'P 1'
#
loop_
_entity.id
_entity.type
_entity.pdbx_description
1 polymer ?
#
loop_
_entity_poly.entity_id
_entity_poly.type
_entity_poly.pdbx_seq_one_letter_code
_entity_poly.pdbx_strand_id
1 'polypeptide(L)'
;REKGTMNGMITTREYDDLTDPIARMHAYTVTGVVKKTSCKEKYILPASDAFEKPIKKVALLDLGAKRNIARSLAQRGCEVTIYPCDTTAEEILASSPDGIMLSNGPGDPKENVEIIKEIRKLYESDVPIFAICLGHQLMALATGADTFKLKYGHRGGNHPVKDAETGRAIISSQ
;
A
#
# COMPACT_ATOMS: atom_id res chain seq x y z
N ARG A 1 -21.15 -16.13 -8.22
CA ARG A 1 -20.96 -15.02 -9.20
C ARG A 1 -21.97 -13.88 -9.01
N GLU A 2 -23.22 -14.14 -8.66
CA GLU A 2 -24.27 -13.11 -8.54
C GLU A 2 -24.00 -12.10 -7.40
N LYS A 3 -23.47 -12.56 -6.27
CA LYS A 3 -23.26 -11.75 -5.05
C LYS A 3 -21.84 -11.18 -4.88
N GLY A 4 -20.91 -11.50 -5.80
CA GLY A 4 -19.52 -11.06 -5.72
C GLY A 4 -18.72 -11.80 -4.67
N THR A 5 -17.99 -11.05 -3.81
CA THR A 5 -17.23 -11.61 -2.68
C THR A 5 -18.11 -11.75 -1.44
N MET A 6 -17.85 -12.77 -0.63
CA MET A 6 -18.53 -13.00 0.64
C MET A 6 -17.53 -13.36 1.73
N ASN A 7 -17.93 -13.13 2.98
CA ASN A 7 -17.18 -13.61 4.13
C ASN A 7 -17.39 -15.12 4.27
N GLY A 8 -16.38 -15.80 4.81
CA GLY A 8 -16.43 -17.24 5.08
C GLY A 8 -15.68 -17.56 6.38
N MET A 9 -15.95 -18.70 6.96
CA MET A 9 -15.28 -19.19 8.15
C MET A 9 -14.77 -20.61 7.92
N ILE A 10 -13.54 -20.88 8.34
CA ILE A 10 -12.97 -22.22 8.45
C ILE A 10 -12.87 -22.52 9.95
N THR A 11 -13.40 -23.66 10.37
CA THR A 11 -13.43 -24.05 11.78
C THR A 11 -13.26 -25.56 11.94
N THR A 12 -12.63 -25.96 13.05
CA THR A 12 -12.57 -27.35 13.51
C THR A 12 -13.63 -27.64 14.57
N ARG A 13 -14.45 -26.63 14.96
CA ARG A 13 -15.57 -26.84 15.88
C ARG A 13 -16.77 -27.36 15.11
N GLU A 14 -17.47 -28.32 15.70
CA GLU A 14 -18.79 -28.74 15.27
C GLU A 14 -19.84 -27.79 15.88
N TYR A 15 -20.88 -27.49 15.13
CA TYR A 15 -21.96 -26.62 15.54
C TYR A 15 -23.30 -27.34 15.28
N ASP A 16 -24.10 -27.49 16.30
CA ASP A 16 -25.48 -28.02 16.19
C ASP A 16 -26.40 -26.96 15.56
N ASP A 17 -26.11 -25.68 15.75
CA ASP A 17 -26.82 -24.56 15.17
C ASP A 17 -25.82 -23.57 14.51
N LEU A 18 -26.09 -23.23 13.26
CA LEU A 18 -25.27 -22.31 12.46
C LEU A 18 -25.68 -20.84 12.57
N THR A 19 -26.74 -20.51 13.32
CA THR A 19 -27.28 -19.14 13.40
C THR A 19 -26.23 -18.15 13.89
N ASP A 20 -25.56 -18.41 15.03
CA ASP A 20 -24.51 -17.54 15.56
C ASP A 20 -23.26 -17.51 14.66
N PRO A 21 -22.69 -18.62 14.18
CA PRO A 21 -21.59 -18.60 13.22
C PRO A 21 -21.88 -17.79 11.96
N ILE A 22 -23.07 -17.92 11.40
CA ILE A 22 -23.48 -17.16 10.21
C ILE A 22 -23.60 -15.67 10.52
N ALA A 23 -24.23 -15.31 11.63
CA ALA A 23 -24.34 -13.91 12.06
C ALA A 23 -22.95 -13.25 12.24
N ARG A 24 -22.01 -13.97 12.86
CA ARG A 24 -20.61 -13.51 13.03
C ARG A 24 -19.89 -13.35 11.68
N MET A 25 -20.10 -14.25 10.73
CA MET A 25 -19.54 -14.11 9.37
C MET A 25 -20.10 -12.86 8.67
N HIS A 26 -21.40 -12.62 8.77
CA HIS A 26 -22.03 -11.45 8.16
C HIS A 26 -21.56 -10.14 8.78
N ALA A 27 -21.35 -10.11 10.09
CA ALA A 27 -20.87 -8.94 10.82
C ALA A 27 -19.38 -8.68 10.65
N TYR A 28 -18.60 -9.65 10.13
CA TYR A 28 -17.15 -9.50 10.02
C TYR A 28 -16.77 -8.48 8.96
N THR A 29 -15.99 -7.48 9.36
CA THR A 29 -15.41 -6.46 8.48
C THR A 29 -13.89 -6.42 8.67
N VAL A 30 -13.18 -6.27 7.56
CA VAL A 30 -11.71 -6.14 7.58
C VAL A 30 -11.38 -4.65 7.68
N THR A 31 -11.02 -4.19 8.88
CA THR A 31 -10.70 -2.78 9.15
C THR A 31 -9.35 -2.61 9.84
N GLY A 32 -8.72 -1.43 9.63
CA GLY A 32 -7.48 -1.04 10.28
C GLY A 32 -6.29 -1.94 9.97
N VAL A 33 -6.30 -2.62 8.82
CA VAL A 33 -5.29 -3.63 8.47
C VAL A 33 -3.94 -3.01 8.12
N VAL A 34 -3.90 -1.80 7.58
CA VAL A 34 -2.65 -1.07 7.28
C VAL A 34 -1.85 -0.90 8.56
N LYS A 35 -2.45 -0.37 9.62
CA LYS A 35 -1.79 -0.17 10.92
C LYS A 35 -1.33 -1.48 11.57
N LYS A 36 -2.01 -2.59 11.31
CA LYS A 36 -1.65 -3.93 11.84
C LYS A 36 -0.45 -4.53 11.10
N THR A 37 -0.28 -4.21 9.82
CA THR A 37 0.75 -4.80 8.95
C THR A 37 1.97 -3.91 8.76
N SER A 38 1.86 -2.62 8.99
CA SER A 38 2.97 -1.67 8.98
C SER A 38 4.00 -1.99 10.07
N CYS A 39 5.25 -1.63 9.84
CA CYS A 39 6.29 -1.65 10.88
C CYS A 39 5.88 -0.81 12.09
N LYS A 40 6.43 -1.14 13.25
CA LYS A 40 6.09 -0.43 14.51
C LYS A 40 7.05 0.70 14.80
N GLU A 41 8.25 0.61 14.27
CA GLU A 41 9.32 1.58 14.50
C GLU A 41 10.02 1.87 13.17
N LYS A 42 10.52 3.08 13.06
CA LYS A 42 11.37 3.50 11.95
C LYS A 42 12.68 2.74 11.97
N TYR A 43 13.09 2.25 10.81
CA TYR A 43 14.41 1.63 10.66
C TYR A 43 15.02 1.92 9.29
N ILE A 44 16.35 1.75 9.19
CA ILE A 44 17.10 2.00 7.96
C ILE A 44 17.58 0.68 7.37
N LEU A 45 17.35 0.51 6.07
CA LEU A 45 17.99 -0.51 5.25
C LEU A 45 19.10 0.18 4.45
N PRO A 46 20.38 -0.15 4.72
CA PRO A 46 21.51 0.47 4.02
C PRO A 46 21.52 0.06 2.54
N ALA A 47 22.18 0.86 1.71
CA ALA A 47 22.51 0.46 0.36
C ALA A 47 23.34 -0.84 0.38
N SER A 48 23.23 -1.64 -0.70
CA SER A 48 23.99 -2.87 -0.81
C SER A 48 25.50 -2.61 -0.78
N ASP A 49 26.27 -3.57 -0.28
CA ASP A 49 27.75 -3.50 -0.16
C ASP A 49 28.48 -3.30 -1.51
N ALA A 50 27.75 -3.37 -2.63
CA ALA A 50 28.28 -3.02 -3.95
C ALA A 50 28.55 -1.51 -4.12
N PHE A 51 28.09 -0.68 -3.19
CA PHE A 51 28.22 0.78 -3.21
C PHE A 51 28.99 1.26 -1.98
N GLU A 52 30.07 2.00 -2.18
CA GLU A 52 30.85 2.60 -1.06
C GLU A 52 30.03 3.62 -0.26
N LYS A 53 29.11 4.30 -0.93
CA LYS A 53 28.19 5.29 -0.33
C LYS A 53 26.82 5.17 -0.98
N PRO A 54 25.72 5.49 -0.25
CA PRO A 54 24.40 5.58 -0.86
C PRO A 54 24.40 6.62 -1.99
N ILE A 55 23.80 6.24 -3.12
CA ILE A 55 23.60 7.14 -4.27
C ILE A 55 22.42 8.08 -3.99
N LYS A 56 21.39 7.57 -3.33
CA LYS A 56 20.15 8.26 -2.99
C LYS A 56 19.61 7.81 -1.64
N LYS A 57 18.90 8.72 -0.98
CA LYS A 57 18.13 8.45 0.24
C LYS A 57 16.66 8.37 -0.11
N VAL A 58 16.02 7.26 0.20
CA VAL A 58 14.59 7.05 -0.08
C VAL A 58 13.84 6.86 1.24
N ALA A 59 12.80 7.66 1.43
CA ALA A 59 11.83 7.45 2.50
C ALA A 59 10.74 6.51 2.01
N LEU A 60 10.56 5.34 2.66
CA LEU A 60 9.52 4.38 2.34
C LEU A 60 8.45 4.42 3.43
N LEU A 61 7.23 4.86 3.08
CA LEU A 61 6.08 4.76 3.96
C LEU A 61 5.52 3.34 3.89
N ASP A 62 5.59 2.62 5.01
CA ASP A 62 5.20 1.21 5.11
C ASP A 62 3.69 1.06 5.36
N LEU A 63 2.95 0.79 4.30
CA LEU A 63 1.52 0.51 4.32
C LEU A 63 1.21 -1.00 4.42
N GLY A 64 2.20 -1.82 4.71
CA GLY A 64 2.20 -3.28 4.63
C GLY A 64 3.10 -3.77 3.49
N ALA A 65 4.29 -3.22 3.42
CA ALA A 65 5.24 -3.39 2.32
C ALA A 65 5.71 -4.82 2.15
N LYS A 66 5.78 -5.26 0.91
CA LYS A 66 6.59 -6.43 0.56
C LYS A 66 8.07 -6.06 0.71
N ARG A 67 8.82 -6.81 1.50
CA ARG A 67 10.24 -6.56 1.80
C ARG A 67 11.12 -6.37 0.55
N ASN A 68 10.75 -6.98 -0.56
CA ASN A 68 11.49 -6.84 -1.82
C ASN A 68 11.45 -5.42 -2.40
N ILE A 69 10.48 -4.59 -2.06
CA ILE A 69 10.45 -3.18 -2.50
C ILE A 69 11.66 -2.45 -1.94
N ALA A 70 11.84 -2.48 -0.62
CA ALA A 70 12.99 -1.85 0.04
C ALA A 70 14.32 -2.47 -0.41
N ARG A 71 14.38 -3.81 -0.52
CA ARG A 71 15.57 -4.53 -1.00
C ARG A 71 15.96 -4.14 -2.43
N SER A 72 14.98 -3.99 -3.32
CA SER A 72 15.24 -3.59 -4.71
C SER A 72 15.79 -2.17 -4.82
N LEU A 73 15.38 -1.27 -3.94
CA LEU A 73 15.95 0.07 -3.82
C LEU A 73 17.38 0.01 -3.27
N ALA A 74 17.60 -0.75 -2.19
CA ALA A 74 18.92 -0.92 -1.60
C ALA A 74 19.93 -1.54 -2.58
N GLN A 75 19.52 -2.53 -3.36
CA GLN A 75 20.34 -3.15 -4.40
C GLN A 75 20.74 -2.18 -5.53
N ARG A 76 19.99 -1.07 -5.67
CA ARG A 76 20.29 0.02 -6.63
C ARG A 76 21.06 1.19 -6.01
N GLY A 77 21.61 0.99 -4.83
CA GLY A 77 22.44 1.98 -4.15
C GLY A 77 21.65 2.99 -3.31
N CYS A 78 20.36 2.75 -3.04
CA CYS A 78 19.60 3.62 -2.17
C CYS A 78 19.77 3.21 -0.70
N GLU A 79 20.00 4.18 0.18
CA GLU A 79 19.69 4.03 1.60
C GLU A 79 18.20 4.24 1.79
N VAL A 80 17.50 3.25 2.35
CA VAL A 80 16.05 3.29 2.50
C VAL A 80 15.69 3.43 3.97
N THR A 81 15.09 4.54 4.34
CA THR A 81 14.47 4.70 5.66
C THR A 81 13.03 4.28 5.58
N ILE A 82 12.65 3.25 6.32
CA ILE A 82 11.30 2.71 6.39
C ILE A 82 10.57 3.36 7.57
N TYR A 83 9.43 3.96 7.28
CA TYR A 83 8.59 4.68 8.24
C TYR A 83 7.29 3.94 8.49
N PRO A 84 6.79 3.88 9.75
CA PRO A 84 5.44 3.43 10.05
C PRO A 84 4.38 4.22 9.28
N CYS A 85 3.23 3.60 9.03
CA CYS A 85 2.15 4.19 8.24
C CYS A 85 1.53 5.45 8.85
N ASP A 86 1.69 5.68 10.15
CA ASP A 86 1.18 6.83 10.90
C ASP A 86 2.25 7.93 11.12
N THR A 87 3.39 7.85 10.44
CA THR A 87 4.41 8.89 10.46
C THR A 87 3.93 10.13 9.71
N THR A 88 4.19 11.30 10.28
CA THR A 88 3.79 12.57 9.66
C THR A 88 4.66 12.93 8.45
N ALA A 89 4.09 13.67 7.52
CA ALA A 89 4.83 14.20 6.37
C ALA A 89 6.01 15.07 6.81
N GLU A 90 5.83 15.86 7.87
CA GLU A 90 6.88 16.71 8.45
C GLU A 90 8.09 15.89 8.91
N GLU A 91 7.85 14.78 9.62
CA GLU A 91 8.94 13.89 10.07
C GLU A 91 9.68 13.25 8.90
N ILE A 92 8.95 12.82 7.86
CA ILE A 92 9.55 12.23 6.65
C ILE A 92 10.41 13.28 5.93
N LEU A 93 9.88 14.48 5.69
CA LEU A 93 10.57 15.55 4.97
C LEU A 93 11.77 16.11 5.74
N ALA A 94 11.72 16.10 7.07
CA ALA A 94 12.85 16.50 7.92
C ALA A 94 14.10 15.64 7.69
N SER A 95 13.95 14.42 7.20
CA SER A 95 15.08 13.55 6.82
C SER A 95 15.73 13.93 5.48
N SER A 96 15.18 14.91 4.77
CA SER A 96 15.64 15.37 3.45
C SER A 96 15.82 14.20 2.45
N PRO A 97 14.79 13.40 2.17
CA PRO A 97 14.92 12.29 1.23
C PRO A 97 15.02 12.80 -0.22
N ASP A 98 15.77 12.08 -1.05
CA ASP A 98 15.82 12.32 -2.51
C ASP A 98 14.56 11.84 -3.24
N GLY A 99 13.77 11.00 -2.59
CA GLY A 99 12.50 10.47 -3.11
C GLY A 99 11.71 9.73 -2.06
N ILE A 100 10.41 9.63 -2.29
CA ILE A 100 9.46 8.95 -1.40
C ILE A 100 8.85 7.75 -2.12
N MET A 101 8.79 6.61 -1.43
CA MET A 101 8.11 5.40 -1.88
C MET A 101 6.89 5.15 -1.01
N LEU A 102 5.70 5.16 -1.61
CA LEU A 102 4.49 4.68 -0.96
C LEU A 102 4.31 3.20 -1.30
N SER A 103 4.38 2.33 -0.31
CA SER A 103 4.38 0.90 -0.54
C SER A 103 3.01 0.35 -0.95
N ASN A 104 2.99 -0.91 -1.37
CA ASN A 104 1.76 -1.69 -1.40
C ASN A 104 1.22 -1.91 0.02
N GLY A 105 -0.03 -2.33 0.12
CA GLY A 105 -0.65 -2.68 1.40
C GLY A 105 -2.02 -3.33 1.23
N PRO A 106 -2.61 -3.84 2.32
CA PRO A 106 -3.93 -4.45 2.35
C PRO A 106 -5.04 -3.44 2.67
N GLY A 107 -6.29 -3.86 2.47
CA GLY A 107 -7.47 -3.17 2.95
C GLY A 107 -8.09 -2.19 1.96
N ASP A 108 -9.11 -1.47 2.43
CA ASP A 108 -9.78 -0.42 1.66
C ASP A 108 -8.99 0.89 1.78
N PRO A 109 -8.59 1.53 0.67
CA PRO A 109 -7.88 2.79 0.73
C PRO A 109 -8.66 3.88 1.47
N LYS A 110 -9.99 3.92 1.37
CA LYS A 110 -10.83 4.96 2.00
C LYS A 110 -10.86 4.93 3.53
N GLU A 111 -10.46 3.81 4.14
CA GLU A 111 -10.36 3.72 5.61
C GLU A 111 -9.17 4.51 6.18
N ASN A 112 -8.20 4.87 5.35
CA ASN A 112 -6.92 5.43 5.77
C ASN A 112 -6.88 6.97 5.73
N VAL A 113 -7.92 7.61 6.27
CA VAL A 113 -8.13 9.07 6.16
C VAL A 113 -6.94 9.89 6.65
N GLU A 114 -6.34 9.53 7.78
CA GLU A 114 -5.19 10.28 8.32
C GLU A 114 -3.95 10.10 7.45
N ILE A 115 -3.71 8.89 6.95
CA ILE A 115 -2.59 8.62 6.03
C ILE A 115 -2.76 9.41 4.73
N ILE A 116 -3.99 9.50 4.20
CA ILE A 116 -4.28 10.29 2.99
C ILE A 116 -3.95 11.76 3.20
N LYS A 117 -4.25 12.33 4.38
CA LYS A 117 -3.89 13.72 4.71
C LYS A 117 -2.38 13.93 4.71
N GLU A 118 -1.61 13.00 5.29
CA GLU A 118 -0.16 13.10 5.30
C GLU A 118 0.44 12.92 3.89
N ILE A 119 -0.09 11.97 3.09
CA ILE A 119 0.31 11.80 1.69
C ILE A 119 0.05 13.08 0.88
N ARG A 120 -1.06 13.80 1.14
CA ARG A 120 -1.33 15.06 0.47
C ARG A 120 -0.23 16.09 0.75
N LYS A 121 0.21 16.23 2.01
CA LYS A 121 1.33 17.12 2.37
C LYS A 121 2.64 16.70 1.70
N LEU A 122 2.90 15.39 1.61
CA LEU A 122 4.06 14.88 0.87
C LEU A 122 3.97 15.21 -0.63
N TYR A 123 2.78 15.10 -1.22
CA TYR A 123 2.55 15.44 -2.62
C TYR A 123 2.75 16.95 -2.91
N GLU A 124 2.41 17.81 -1.97
CA GLU A 124 2.62 19.27 -2.06
C GLU A 124 4.08 19.66 -1.87
N SER A 125 4.97 18.73 -1.51
CA SER A 125 6.41 18.94 -1.48
C SER A 125 7.04 18.73 -2.87
N ASP A 126 8.23 19.27 -3.08
CA ASP A 126 8.99 19.08 -4.33
C ASP A 126 9.71 17.72 -4.42
N VAL A 127 9.52 16.83 -3.44
CA VAL A 127 10.20 15.53 -3.41
C VAL A 127 9.46 14.55 -4.32
N PRO A 128 10.15 13.91 -5.28
CA PRO A 128 9.54 12.92 -6.17
C PRO A 128 8.93 11.74 -5.41
N ILE A 129 7.71 11.34 -5.79
CA ILE A 129 6.98 10.24 -5.16
C ILE A 129 6.74 9.12 -6.17
N PHE A 130 7.02 7.88 -5.76
CA PHE A 130 6.60 6.68 -6.47
C PHE A 130 5.69 5.83 -5.58
N ALA A 131 4.60 5.31 -6.14
CA ALA A 131 3.58 4.62 -5.36
C ALA A 131 3.16 3.29 -6.00
N ILE A 132 2.97 2.26 -5.18
CA ILE A 132 2.61 0.91 -5.61
C ILE A 132 1.29 0.48 -4.98
N CYS A 133 0.33 -0.01 -5.80
CA CYS A 133 -0.92 -0.63 -5.36
C CYS A 133 -1.70 0.27 -4.38
N LEU A 134 -1.80 -0.09 -3.09
CA LEU A 134 -2.47 0.74 -2.09
C LEU A 134 -1.87 2.15 -2.01
N GLY A 135 -0.55 2.29 -2.06
CA GLY A 135 0.11 3.60 -2.07
C GLY A 135 -0.35 4.46 -3.24
N HIS A 136 -0.50 3.88 -4.44
CA HIS A 136 -1.05 4.58 -5.61
C HIS A 136 -2.52 4.99 -5.39
N GLN A 137 -3.34 4.12 -4.81
CA GLN A 137 -4.74 4.44 -4.52
C GLN A 137 -4.86 5.55 -3.46
N LEU A 138 -4.04 5.54 -2.41
CA LEU A 138 -4.00 6.61 -1.41
C LEU A 138 -3.52 7.93 -2.01
N MET A 139 -2.54 7.89 -2.93
CA MET A 139 -2.10 9.07 -3.68
C MET A 139 -3.24 9.64 -4.53
N ALA A 140 -3.99 8.79 -5.23
CA ALA A 140 -5.14 9.21 -6.03
C ALA A 140 -6.20 9.90 -5.16
N LEU A 141 -6.52 9.34 -3.98
CA LEU A 141 -7.43 9.96 -3.01
C LEU A 141 -6.88 11.29 -2.47
N ALA A 142 -5.59 11.35 -2.18
CA ALA A 142 -4.93 12.56 -1.69
C ALA A 142 -4.96 13.71 -2.71
N THR A 143 -4.98 13.39 -4.01
CA THR A 143 -5.05 14.36 -5.11
C THR A 143 -6.47 14.66 -5.60
N GLY A 144 -7.49 14.12 -4.92
CA GLY A 144 -8.90 14.42 -5.21
C GLY A 144 -9.60 13.46 -6.17
N ALA A 145 -8.94 12.38 -6.59
CA ALA A 145 -9.58 11.29 -7.32
C ALA A 145 -10.40 10.40 -6.37
N ASP A 146 -11.13 9.44 -6.91
CA ASP A 146 -11.92 8.48 -6.12
C ASP A 146 -11.51 7.03 -6.41
N THR A 147 -11.81 6.15 -5.46
CA THR A 147 -11.62 4.71 -5.59
C THR A 147 -12.93 3.98 -5.29
N PHE A 148 -13.17 2.87 -5.98
CA PHE A 148 -14.33 2.03 -5.72
C PHE A 148 -13.97 0.55 -5.81
N LYS A 149 -14.68 -0.27 -5.03
CA LYS A 149 -14.49 -1.71 -5.03
C LYS A 149 -15.23 -2.36 -6.19
N LEU A 150 -14.51 -3.07 -7.05
CA LEU A 150 -15.13 -3.88 -8.09
C LEU A 150 -15.86 -5.08 -7.48
N LYS A 151 -17.00 -5.45 -8.08
CA LYS A 151 -17.87 -6.54 -7.61
C LYS A 151 -17.12 -7.87 -7.43
N TYR A 152 -16.18 -8.18 -8.32
CA TYR A 152 -15.42 -9.44 -8.31
C TYR A 152 -13.94 -9.25 -7.96
N GLY A 153 -13.56 -8.03 -7.57
CA GLY A 153 -12.16 -7.66 -7.41
C GLY A 153 -11.46 -7.43 -8.75
N HIS A 154 -10.17 -7.11 -8.70
CA HIS A 154 -9.34 -6.81 -9.86
C HIS A 154 -8.00 -7.53 -9.69
N ARG A 155 -7.97 -8.82 -10.04
CA ARG A 155 -6.79 -9.69 -9.91
C ARG A 155 -6.67 -10.60 -11.12
N GLY A 156 -5.46 -10.75 -11.61
CA GLY A 156 -5.16 -11.64 -12.73
C GLY A 156 -3.99 -11.18 -13.56
N GLY A 157 -3.54 -12.02 -14.48
CA GLY A 157 -2.42 -11.75 -15.39
C GLY A 157 -2.84 -11.22 -16.77
N ASN A 158 -4.09 -10.79 -16.94
CA ASN A 158 -4.64 -10.44 -18.25
C ASN A 158 -5.50 -9.17 -18.21
N HIS A 159 -5.12 -8.19 -17.39
CA HIS A 159 -5.82 -6.91 -17.33
C HIS A 159 -5.29 -5.92 -18.35
N PRO A 160 -6.14 -5.36 -19.22
CA PRO A 160 -5.72 -4.33 -20.15
C PRO A 160 -5.53 -3.00 -19.43
N VAL A 161 -4.41 -2.36 -19.68
CA VAL A 161 -4.09 -0.99 -19.28
C VAL A 161 -3.94 -0.15 -20.52
N LYS A 162 -4.65 0.95 -20.61
CA LYS A 162 -4.57 1.88 -21.74
C LYS A 162 -3.59 3.00 -21.41
N ASP A 163 -2.59 3.16 -22.24
CA ASP A 163 -1.75 4.35 -22.26
C ASP A 163 -2.58 5.53 -22.77
N ALA A 164 -2.73 6.56 -21.93
CA ALA A 164 -3.56 7.72 -22.23
C ALA A 164 -2.99 8.59 -23.35
N GLU A 165 -1.67 8.64 -23.51
CA GLU A 165 -0.99 9.46 -24.52
C GLU A 165 -1.04 8.80 -25.91
N THR A 166 -0.71 7.52 -25.98
CA THR A 166 -0.63 6.79 -27.26
C THR A 166 -1.92 6.09 -27.62
N GLY A 167 -2.86 5.93 -26.69
CA GLY A 167 -4.09 5.15 -26.85
C GLY A 167 -3.85 3.63 -26.92
N ARG A 168 -2.62 3.16 -26.80
CA ARG A 168 -2.24 1.75 -26.90
C ARG A 168 -2.67 0.97 -25.64
N ALA A 169 -3.27 -0.20 -25.86
CA ALA A 169 -3.57 -1.14 -24.77
C ALA A 169 -2.40 -2.12 -24.57
N ILE A 170 -2.00 -2.28 -23.31
CA ILE A 170 -0.98 -3.23 -22.87
C ILE A 170 -1.62 -4.19 -21.88
N ILE A 171 -1.32 -5.48 -21.98
CA ILE A 171 -1.77 -6.46 -20.99
C ILE A 171 -0.82 -6.47 -19.80
N SER A 172 -1.38 -6.34 -18.60
CA SER A 172 -0.62 -6.30 -17.36
C SER A 172 -1.20 -7.28 -16.32
N SER A 173 -0.45 -7.48 -15.23
CA SER A 173 -0.90 -8.24 -14.04
C SER A 173 -1.37 -7.29 -12.95
N GLN A 174 -2.45 -7.71 -12.25
CA GLN A 174 -3.02 -7.03 -11.10
C GLN A 174 -3.04 -7.96 -9.88
#